data_086f408ad5be838aab8b9d02d37c2179
#
_entry.id   086f408ad5be838aab8b9d02d37c2179
#
_cell.length_a   1.000
_cell.length_b   1.000
_cell.length_c   1.000
_cell.angle_alpha   90.00
_cell.angle_beta   90.00
_cell.angle_gamma   90.00
#
_symmetry.space_group_name_H-M   'P 1'
#
loop_
_entity.id
_entity.type
_entity.pdbx_description
1 polymer ?
#
loop_
_entity_poly.entity_id
_entity_poly.type
_entity_poly.pdbx_seq_one_letter_code
_entity_poly.pdbx_strand_id
1 'polypeptide(L)'
;MVQMNSSHYPLYNALSQIRRLTEQLSNDIQVYDFQLRMRQLIDFRNDQTMVASLCNIQKMINNEQRTNLQPIKTDVQRILHNVDIYLHNDLSHLNG
;
A
#
# COMPACT_ATOMS: atom_id res chain seq x y z
N MET A 1 25.84 -10.08 -0.46
CA MET A 1 24.55 -9.91 0.17
C MET A 1 23.91 -8.60 -0.26
N VAL A 2 22.70 -8.69 -0.72
CA VAL A 2 21.98 -7.47 -1.03
C VAL A 2 21.46 -6.88 0.26
N GLN A 3 21.92 -5.70 0.55
CA GLN A 3 21.43 -4.99 1.69
C GLN A 3 20.23 -4.19 1.27
N MET A 4 19.10 -4.43 1.95
CA MET A 4 17.96 -3.62 1.67
C MET A 4 18.26 -2.21 2.11
N ASN A 5 18.17 -1.30 1.18
CA ASN A 5 18.37 0.09 1.46
C ASN A 5 17.28 0.55 2.43
N SER A 6 17.65 1.33 3.43
CA SER A 6 16.67 1.79 4.40
C SER A 6 15.54 2.59 3.77
N SER A 7 15.78 3.23 2.62
CA SER A 7 14.73 3.95 1.90
C SER A 7 13.69 3.02 1.27
N HIS A 8 14.03 1.75 1.08
CA HIS A 8 13.10 0.75 0.51
C HIS A 8 12.25 0.11 1.57
N TYR A 9 12.77 0.01 2.77
CA TYR A 9 12.11 -0.74 3.83
C TYR A 9 10.72 -0.21 4.16
N PRO A 10 10.49 1.10 4.29
CA PRO A 10 9.15 1.60 4.56
C PRO A 10 8.15 1.28 3.47
N LEU A 11 8.57 1.29 2.21
CA LEU A 11 7.69 0.93 1.10
C LEU A 11 7.30 -0.54 1.18
N TYR A 12 8.29 -1.39 1.37
CA TYR A 12 8.06 -2.82 1.50
C TYR A 12 7.15 -3.11 2.69
N ASN A 13 7.41 -2.47 3.81
CA ASN A 13 6.62 -2.69 5.01
C ASN A 13 5.18 -2.25 4.82
N ALA A 14 4.97 -1.11 4.17
CA ALA A 14 3.63 -0.60 3.90
C ALA A 14 2.85 -1.58 3.02
N LEU A 15 3.46 -2.03 1.94
CA LEU A 15 2.80 -2.98 1.04
C LEU A 15 2.50 -4.30 1.73
N SER A 16 3.42 -4.76 2.60
CA SER A 16 3.20 -5.99 3.36
C SER A 16 2.02 -5.86 4.30
N GLN A 17 1.88 -4.72 4.96
CA GLN A 17 0.75 -4.46 5.84
C GLN A 17 -0.56 -4.42 5.06
N ILE A 18 -0.56 -3.75 3.92
CA ILE A 18 -1.74 -3.67 3.07
C ILE A 18 -2.13 -5.06 2.58
N ARG A 19 -1.14 -5.85 2.18
CA ARG A 19 -1.39 -7.23 1.76
C ARG A 19 -2.04 -8.04 2.87
N ARG A 20 -1.53 -7.90 4.09
CA ARG A 20 -2.07 -8.63 5.23
C ARG A 20 -3.50 -8.22 5.53
N LEU A 21 -3.78 -6.93 5.50
CA LEU A 21 -5.14 -6.44 5.71
C LEU A 21 -6.10 -7.02 4.65
N THR A 22 -5.64 -7.07 3.42
CA THR A 22 -6.44 -7.60 2.32
C THR A 22 -6.69 -9.10 2.50
N GLU A 23 -5.69 -9.83 2.97
CA GLU A 23 -5.83 -11.27 3.16
C GLU A 23 -6.84 -11.60 4.26
N GLN A 24 -7.07 -10.70 5.19
CA GLN A 24 -8.07 -10.90 6.23
C GLN A 24 -9.49 -10.91 5.68
N LEU A 25 -9.67 -10.44 4.45
CA LEU A 25 -10.96 -10.43 3.79
C LEU A 25 -11.23 -11.70 2.97
N SER A 26 -10.31 -12.67 3.02
CA SER A 26 -10.34 -13.81 2.09
C SER A 26 -11.61 -14.65 2.17
N ASN A 27 -12.33 -14.60 3.30
CA ASN A 27 -13.54 -15.40 3.49
C ASN A 27 -14.82 -14.65 3.11
N ASP A 28 -14.72 -13.42 2.65
CA ASP A 28 -15.89 -12.61 2.33
C ASP A 28 -16.09 -12.59 0.81
N ILE A 29 -17.10 -13.33 0.36
CA ILE A 29 -17.40 -13.42 -1.07
C ILE A 29 -17.73 -12.06 -1.67
N GLN A 30 -18.35 -11.18 -0.88
CA GLN A 30 -18.79 -9.89 -1.40
C GLN A 30 -17.63 -8.96 -1.73
N VAL A 31 -16.46 -9.21 -1.14
CA VAL A 31 -15.29 -8.37 -1.40
C VAL A 31 -14.19 -9.13 -2.12
N TYR A 32 -14.52 -10.29 -2.66
CA TYR A 32 -13.53 -11.12 -3.33
C TYR A 32 -12.86 -10.39 -4.50
N ASP A 33 -13.65 -9.66 -5.28
CA ASP A 33 -13.11 -8.90 -6.40
C ASP A 33 -12.14 -7.81 -5.94
N PHE A 34 -12.48 -7.16 -4.84
CA PHE A 34 -11.60 -6.15 -4.23
C PHE A 34 -10.29 -6.78 -3.79
N GLN A 35 -10.38 -7.92 -3.11
CA GLN A 35 -9.22 -8.62 -2.62
C GLN A 35 -8.30 -9.05 -3.77
N LEU A 36 -8.89 -9.62 -4.81
CA LEU A 36 -8.12 -10.08 -5.95
C LEU A 36 -7.41 -8.91 -6.64
N ARG A 37 -8.14 -7.82 -6.85
CA ARG A 37 -7.58 -6.64 -7.50
C ARG A 37 -6.46 -6.04 -6.66
N MET A 38 -6.65 -5.99 -5.35
CA MET A 38 -5.62 -5.47 -4.46
C MET A 38 -4.35 -6.29 -4.57
N ARG A 39 -4.47 -7.62 -4.56
CA ARG A 39 -3.32 -8.49 -4.72
C ARG A 39 -2.57 -8.25 -6.01
N GLN A 40 -3.32 -8.04 -7.09
CA GLN A 40 -2.73 -7.83 -8.40
C GLN A 40 -1.94 -6.54 -8.48
N LEU A 41 -2.30 -5.56 -7.66
CA LEU A 41 -1.61 -4.28 -7.65
C LEU A 41 -0.29 -4.33 -6.89
N ILE A 42 -0.13 -5.27 -5.99
CA ILE A 42 1.05 -5.32 -5.12
C ILE A 42 2.22 -5.96 -5.85
N ASP A 43 3.35 -5.26 -5.88
CA ASP A 43 4.55 -5.71 -6.58
C ASP A 43 5.76 -5.28 -5.75
N PHE A 44 6.61 -6.26 -5.43
CA PHE A 44 7.78 -6.04 -4.57
C PHE A 44 9.10 -6.14 -5.33
N ARG A 45 9.07 -6.15 -6.67
CA ARG A 45 10.30 -6.44 -7.43
C ARG A 45 11.39 -5.39 -7.25
N ASN A 46 11.01 -4.14 -7.19
CA ASN A 46 11.98 -3.06 -6.97
C ASN A 46 11.24 -1.82 -6.49
N ASP A 47 11.99 -0.77 -6.20
CA ASP A 47 11.43 0.48 -5.67
C ASP A 47 10.37 1.07 -6.57
N GLN A 48 10.66 1.11 -7.87
CA GLN A 48 9.75 1.74 -8.80
C GLN A 48 8.42 1.01 -8.85
N THR A 49 8.46 -0.32 -8.83
CA THR A 49 7.21 -1.08 -8.83
C THR A 49 6.48 -0.94 -7.51
N MET A 50 7.20 -0.84 -6.40
CA MET A 50 6.57 -0.62 -5.11
C MET A 50 5.88 0.74 -5.04
N VAL A 51 6.52 1.78 -5.54
CA VAL A 51 5.91 3.11 -5.58
C VAL A 51 4.68 3.10 -6.47
N ALA A 52 4.78 2.46 -7.63
CA ALA A 52 3.64 2.33 -8.54
C ALA A 52 2.49 1.58 -7.89
N SER A 53 2.79 0.52 -7.15
CA SER A 53 1.79 -0.23 -6.40
C SER A 53 1.06 0.66 -5.41
N LEU A 54 1.80 1.42 -4.63
CA LEU A 54 1.21 2.31 -3.63
C LEU A 54 0.33 3.37 -4.28
N CYS A 55 0.77 3.93 -5.40
CA CYS A 55 -0.04 4.92 -6.12
C CYS A 55 -1.33 4.32 -6.65
N ASN A 56 -1.25 3.12 -7.22
CA ASN A 56 -2.43 2.46 -7.77
C ASN A 56 -3.40 2.05 -6.67
N ILE A 57 -2.86 1.57 -5.56
CA ILE A 57 -3.67 1.20 -4.40
C ILE A 57 -4.37 2.44 -3.85
N GLN A 58 -3.68 3.56 -3.81
CA GLN A 58 -4.28 4.80 -3.34
C GLN A 58 -5.47 5.21 -4.20
N LYS A 59 -5.33 5.12 -5.52
CA LYS A 59 -6.43 5.44 -6.41
C LYS A 59 -7.61 4.52 -6.18
N MET A 60 -7.34 3.23 -6.06
CA MET A 60 -8.39 2.24 -5.84
C MET A 60 -9.12 2.50 -4.52
N ILE A 61 -8.37 2.75 -3.46
CA ILE A 61 -8.94 2.96 -2.14
C ILE A 61 -9.76 4.26 -2.10
N ASN A 62 -9.25 5.32 -2.73
CA ASN A 62 -9.96 6.59 -2.71
C ASN A 62 -11.29 6.52 -3.46
N ASN A 63 -11.41 5.60 -4.42
CA ASN A 63 -12.64 5.42 -5.17
C ASN A 63 -13.60 4.41 -4.53
N GLU A 64 -13.16 3.72 -3.48
CA GLU A 64 -13.96 2.69 -2.86
C GLU A 64 -15.08 3.30 -2.04
N GLN A 65 -16.33 2.90 -2.31
CA GLN A 65 -17.50 3.43 -1.62
C GLN A 65 -18.30 2.39 -0.86
N ARG A 66 -17.93 1.11 -0.99
CA ARG A 66 -18.67 0.06 -0.32
C ARG A 66 -18.56 0.19 1.20
N THR A 67 -19.68 0.08 1.87
CA THR A 67 -19.75 0.27 3.32
C THR A 67 -18.93 -0.77 4.07
N ASN A 68 -18.99 -2.01 3.62
CA ASN A 68 -18.28 -3.09 4.30
C ASN A 68 -16.76 -3.01 4.11
N LEU A 69 -16.29 -2.15 3.21
CA LEU A 69 -14.86 -1.94 3.02
C LEU A 69 -14.34 -0.68 3.68
N GLN A 70 -15.18 0.08 4.34
CA GLN A 70 -14.74 1.33 4.97
C GLN A 70 -13.66 1.14 6.04
N PRO A 71 -13.71 0.11 6.88
CA PRO A 71 -12.64 -0.10 7.85
C PRO A 71 -11.28 -0.33 7.21
N ILE A 72 -11.23 -1.18 6.16
CA ILE A 72 -9.95 -1.42 5.49
C ILE A 72 -9.51 -0.18 4.71
N LYS A 73 -10.47 0.55 4.14
CA LYS A 73 -10.16 1.81 3.47
C LYS A 73 -9.44 2.76 4.39
N THR A 74 -9.97 2.94 5.60
CA THR A 74 -9.37 3.82 6.58
C THR A 74 -7.95 3.37 6.94
N ASP A 75 -7.77 2.07 7.16
CA ASP A 75 -6.47 1.53 7.53
C ASP A 75 -5.45 1.71 6.42
N VAL A 76 -5.84 1.41 5.18
CA VAL A 76 -4.95 1.55 4.04
C VAL A 76 -4.60 3.02 3.81
N GLN A 77 -5.57 3.90 3.92
CA GLN A 77 -5.31 5.33 3.76
C GLN A 77 -4.31 5.83 4.79
N ARG A 78 -4.39 5.34 6.03
CA ARG A 78 -3.44 5.72 7.06
C ARG A 78 -2.04 5.25 6.73
N ILE A 79 -1.92 4.00 6.26
CA ILE A 79 -0.62 3.44 5.86
C ILE A 79 -0.03 4.27 4.72
N LEU A 80 -0.84 4.59 3.73
CA LEU A 80 -0.38 5.37 2.58
C LEU A 80 0.02 6.78 2.99
N HIS A 81 -0.70 7.37 3.92
CA HIS A 81 -0.37 8.69 4.43
C HIS A 81 1.01 8.69 5.10
N ASN A 82 1.27 7.68 5.89
CA ASN A 82 2.56 7.57 6.58
C ASN A 82 3.71 7.41 5.58
N VAL A 83 3.48 6.65 4.53
CA VAL A 83 4.49 6.49 3.47
C VAL A 83 4.74 7.82 2.77
N ASP A 84 3.66 8.55 2.50
CA ASP A 84 3.77 9.84 1.83
C ASP A 84 4.59 10.83 2.65
N ILE A 85 4.34 10.88 3.95
CA ILE A 85 5.12 11.72 4.85
C ILE A 85 6.60 11.32 4.81
N TYR A 86 6.85 10.03 4.87
CA TYR A 86 8.22 9.53 4.84
C TYR A 86 8.93 9.95 3.56
N LEU A 87 8.27 9.77 2.42
CA LEU A 87 8.86 10.12 1.14
C LEU A 87 9.11 11.62 1.04
N HIS A 88 8.18 12.40 1.56
CA HIS A 88 8.30 13.86 1.54
C HIS A 88 9.48 14.32 2.38
N ASN A 89 9.63 13.74 3.56
CA ASN A 89 10.75 14.08 4.43
C ASN A 89 12.09 13.70 3.81
N ASP A 90 12.11 12.54 3.14
CA ASP A 90 13.31 12.07 2.47
C ASP A 90 13.71 13.03 1.37
N LEU A 91 12.75 13.49 0.58
CA LEU A 91 13.01 14.44 -0.50
C LEU A 91 13.48 15.79 0.06
N SER A 92 12.85 16.24 1.13
CA SER A 92 13.25 17.50 1.76
C SER A 92 14.67 17.41 2.27
N HIS A 93 15.03 16.27 2.83
CA HIS A 93 16.37 16.05 3.34
C HIS A 93 17.39 16.09 2.22
N LEU A 94 17.06 15.50 1.09
CA LEU A 94 17.95 15.49 -0.07
C LEU A 94 18.15 16.89 -0.64
N ASN A 95 17.14 17.73 -0.56
CA ASN A 95 17.20 19.08 -1.10
C ASN A 95 17.79 20.08 -0.13
N GLY A 96 17.90 19.68 1.11
CA GLY A 96 18.47 20.54 2.12
C GLY A 96 19.92 20.23 2.35
#